data_144ba52b0781e75e2bc972a96b6cf079
#
_entry.id   144ba52b0781e75e2bc972a96b6cf079
#
_cell.length_a   1.000
_cell.length_b   1.000
_cell.length_c   1.000
_cell.angle_alpha   90.00
_cell.angle_beta   90.00
_cell.angle_gamma   90.00
#
_symmetry.space_group_name_H-M   'P 1'
#
loop_
_entity.id
_entity.type
_entity.pdbx_description
1 polymer ?
#
loop_
_entity_poly.entity_id
_entity_poly.type
_entity_poly.pdbx_seq_one_letter_code
_entity_poly.pdbx_strand_id
1 'polypeptide(L)'
;GNNVMIGGQAGIVGHLHIADNVKINAQSGVSKSIKNPHTAVTGSPAFDYTSALRSQAVTRKLPELEKKVIELENLVKQLLMEKAGI
;
A
#
# COMPACT_ATOMS: atom_id res chain seq x y z
N GLY A 1 -22.38 5.72 5.49
CA GLY A 1 -23.27 4.77 4.82
C GLY A 1 -23.78 3.70 5.74
N ASN A 2 -24.61 2.86 5.21
CA ASN A 2 -25.22 1.76 5.96
C ASN A 2 -24.28 0.57 6.08
N ASN A 3 -24.37 -0.12 7.21
CA ASN A 3 -23.60 -1.35 7.45
C ASN A 3 -22.08 -1.19 7.35
N VAL A 4 -21.58 -0.04 7.73
CA VAL A 4 -20.14 0.22 7.78
C VAL A 4 -19.55 -0.42 9.04
N MET A 5 -18.43 -1.13 8.89
CA MET A 5 -17.70 -1.72 10.00
C MET A 5 -16.38 -0.98 10.21
N ILE A 6 -16.17 -0.47 11.41
CA ILE A 6 -14.96 0.29 11.76
C ILE A 6 -14.23 -0.45 12.88
N GLY A 7 -13.02 -0.88 12.61
CA GLY A 7 -12.17 -1.56 13.58
C GLY A 7 -11.67 -0.64 14.69
N GLY A 8 -11.19 -1.25 15.77
CA GLY A 8 -10.68 -0.50 16.92
C GLY A 8 -9.51 0.41 16.56
N GLN A 9 -9.46 1.58 17.18
CA GLN A 9 -8.40 2.59 16.99
C GLN A 9 -8.30 3.11 15.56
N ALA A 10 -9.32 2.93 14.72
CA ALA A 10 -9.36 3.56 13.40
C ALA A 10 -9.65 5.06 13.57
N GLY A 11 -8.92 5.88 12.83
CA GLY A 11 -9.11 7.32 12.79
C GLY A 11 -9.77 7.76 11.49
N ILE A 12 -10.77 8.60 11.57
CA ILE A 12 -11.48 9.12 10.39
C ILE A 12 -11.51 10.64 10.50
N VAL A 13 -11.02 11.31 9.46
CA VAL A 13 -11.08 12.77 9.38
C VAL A 13 -12.54 13.21 9.25
N GLY A 14 -12.89 14.34 9.86
CA GLY A 14 -14.27 14.84 9.78
C GLY A 14 -14.74 15.19 8.38
N HIS A 15 -16.06 15.22 8.21
CA HIS A 15 -16.72 15.60 6.95
C HIS A 15 -16.47 14.68 5.75
N LEU A 16 -16.13 13.41 6.02
CA LEU A 16 -15.98 12.42 4.95
C LEU A 16 -17.27 11.62 4.75
N HIS A 17 -17.44 11.12 3.54
CA HIS A 17 -18.50 10.18 3.21
C HIS A 17 -17.93 8.77 3.06
N ILE A 18 -18.55 7.82 3.75
CA ILE A 18 -18.16 6.41 3.69
C ILE A 18 -19.31 5.67 3.01
N ALA A 19 -19.03 5.00 1.90
CA ALA A 19 -20.02 4.24 1.15
C ALA A 19 -20.59 3.07 1.97
N ASP A 20 -21.67 2.47 1.49
CA ASP A 20 -22.33 1.37 2.18
C ASP A 20 -21.45 0.11 2.22
N ASN A 21 -21.57 -0.64 3.29
CA ASN A 21 -20.90 -1.94 3.47
C ASN A 21 -19.37 -1.87 3.36
N VAL A 22 -18.77 -0.73 3.71
CA VAL A 22 -17.33 -0.56 3.77
C VAL A 22 -16.81 -1.10 5.08
N LYS A 23 -15.67 -1.78 5.04
CA LYS A 23 -14.94 -2.23 6.22
C LYS A 23 -13.67 -1.42 6.38
N ILE A 24 -13.52 -0.80 7.56
CA ILE A 24 -12.31 -0.06 7.92
C ILE A 24 -11.62 -0.88 9.00
N ASN A 25 -10.44 -1.41 8.68
CA ASN A 25 -9.71 -2.27 9.61
C ASN A 25 -9.15 -1.46 10.78
N ALA A 26 -8.83 -2.19 11.86
CA ALA A 26 -8.28 -1.59 13.07
C ALA A 26 -7.03 -0.76 12.78
N GLN A 27 -6.87 0.33 13.50
CA GLN A 27 -5.72 1.24 13.42
C GLN A 27 -5.52 1.89 12.05
N SER A 28 -6.56 1.90 11.20
CA SER A 28 -6.51 2.58 9.90
C SER A 28 -6.69 4.08 10.05
N GLY A 29 -6.06 4.84 9.17
CA GLY A 29 -6.23 6.29 9.10
C GLY A 29 -6.94 6.68 7.82
N VAL A 30 -8.21 7.03 7.90
CA VAL A 30 -9.01 7.42 6.73
C VAL A 30 -8.97 8.93 6.57
N SER A 31 -8.34 9.40 5.50
CA SER A 31 -8.16 10.82 5.20
C SER A 31 -8.97 11.31 4.01
N LYS A 32 -9.62 10.41 3.30
CA LYS A 32 -10.45 10.72 2.13
C LYS A 32 -11.77 9.95 2.18
N SER A 33 -12.79 10.48 1.55
CA SER A 33 -14.05 9.78 1.42
C SER A 33 -13.89 8.46 0.68
N ILE A 34 -14.62 7.45 1.13
CA ILE A 34 -14.63 6.12 0.51
C ILE A 34 -15.88 6.03 -0.32
N LYS A 35 -15.75 6.13 -1.65
CA LYS A 35 -16.88 6.22 -2.57
C LYS A 35 -17.40 4.87 -3.05
N ASN A 36 -16.56 3.85 -3.04
CA ASN A 36 -16.93 2.54 -3.55
C ASN A 36 -17.51 1.69 -2.41
N PRO A 37 -18.76 1.24 -2.53
CA PRO A 37 -19.36 0.36 -1.52
C PRO A 37 -18.73 -1.02 -1.56
N HIS A 38 -18.96 -1.80 -0.52
CA HIS A 38 -18.49 -3.18 -0.38
C HIS A 38 -16.96 -3.33 -0.45
N THR A 39 -16.21 -2.30 -0.08
CA THR A 39 -14.74 -2.34 -0.09
C THR A 39 -14.21 -2.43 1.34
N ALA A 40 -12.98 -2.90 1.47
CA ALA A 40 -12.26 -2.91 2.73
C ALA A 40 -10.99 -2.06 2.59
N VAL A 41 -10.67 -1.25 3.61
CA VAL A 41 -9.48 -0.42 3.62
C VAL A 41 -8.67 -0.67 4.89
N THR A 42 -7.36 -0.49 4.80
CA THR A 42 -6.46 -0.66 5.93
C THR A 42 -5.22 0.22 5.73
N GLY A 43 -4.54 0.50 6.83
CA GLY A 43 -3.30 1.26 6.79
C GLY A 43 -3.47 2.73 7.15
N SER A 44 -2.37 3.45 7.19
CA SER A 44 -2.35 4.88 7.49
C SER A 44 -1.38 5.58 6.51
N PRO A 45 -1.91 6.28 5.50
CA PRO A 45 -3.33 6.42 5.17
C PRO A 45 -3.97 5.11 4.70
N ALA A 46 -5.25 4.94 5.00
CA ALA A 46 -5.95 3.72 4.63
C ALA A 46 -6.19 3.63 3.12
N PHE A 47 -5.93 2.47 2.57
CA PHE A 47 -6.18 2.20 1.16
C PHE A 47 -6.65 0.75 1.00
N ASP A 48 -6.89 0.32 -0.24
CA ASP A 48 -7.43 -1.00 -0.53
C ASP A 48 -6.70 -2.10 0.25
N TYR A 49 -7.47 -3.00 0.87
CA TYR A 49 -6.95 -4.03 1.77
C TYR A 49 -5.92 -4.95 1.08
N THR A 50 -6.24 -5.42 -0.12
CA THR A 50 -5.35 -6.31 -0.86
C THR A 50 -4.03 -5.64 -1.21
N SER A 51 -4.10 -4.39 -1.66
CA SER A 51 -2.91 -3.61 -1.99
C SER A 51 -2.09 -3.30 -0.73
N ALA A 52 -2.75 -3.01 0.39
CA ALA A 52 -2.08 -2.75 1.66
C ALA A 52 -1.34 -3.98 2.16
N LEU A 53 -1.96 -5.15 2.10
CA LEU A 53 -1.31 -6.41 2.50
C LEU A 53 -0.09 -6.70 1.63
N ARG A 54 -0.22 -6.50 0.33
CA ARG A 54 0.90 -6.69 -0.59
C ARG A 54 2.05 -5.73 -0.29
N SER A 55 1.73 -4.47 -0.03
CA SER A 55 2.73 -3.46 0.33
C SER A 55 3.42 -3.79 1.65
N GLN A 56 2.68 -4.24 2.66
CA GLN A 56 3.24 -4.65 3.94
C GLN A 56 4.18 -5.85 3.79
N ALA A 57 3.82 -6.81 2.97
CA ALA A 57 4.66 -7.98 2.70
C ALA A 57 5.97 -7.56 2.02
N VAL A 58 5.91 -6.63 1.08
CA VAL A 58 7.10 -6.08 0.40
C VAL A 58 7.95 -5.26 1.36
N THR A 59 7.33 -4.49 2.25
CA THR A 59 8.05 -3.68 3.24
C THR A 59 9.01 -4.52 4.09
N ARG A 60 8.61 -5.72 4.47
CA ARG A 60 9.47 -6.62 5.23
C ARG A 60 10.71 -7.07 4.45
N LYS A 61 10.65 -7.02 3.13
CA LYS A 61 11.73 -7.45 2.24
C LYS A 61 12.55 -6.30 1.68
N LEU A 62 12.29 -5.07 2.14
CA LEU A 62 12.98 -3.90 1.60
C LEU A 62 14.50 -3.99 1.65
N PRO A 63 15.16 -4.48 2.73
CA PRO A 63 16.61 -4.60 2.72
C PRO A 63 17.14 -5.53 1.63
N GLU A 64 16.46 -6.64 1.40
CA GLU A 64 16.86 -7.60 0.36
C GLU A 64 16.57 -7.05 -1.04
N LEU A 65 15.44 -6.33 -1.20
CA LEU A 65 15.12 -5.67 -2.45
C LEU A 65 16.14 -4.61 -2.81
N GLU A 66 16.58 -3.83 -1.82
CA GLU A 66 17.62 -2.83 -2.01
C GLU A 66 18.90 -3.45 -2.55
N LYS A 67 19.33 -4.56 -1.95
CA LYS A 67 20.49 -5.31 -2.44
C LYS A 67 20.31 -5.79 -3.87
N LYS A 68 19.15 -6.34 -4.19
CA LYS A 68 18.85 -6.81 -5.55
C LYS A 68 18.85 -5.68 -6.56
N VAL A 69 18.34 -4.51 -6.19
CA VAL A 69 18.36 -3.34 -7.06
C VAL A 69 19.80 -2.92 -7.35
N ILE A 70 20.65 -2.87 -6.33
CA ILE A 70 22.06 -2.53 -6.49
C ILE A 70 22.78 -3.53 -7.39
N GLU A 71 22.55 -4.82 -7.17
CA GLU A 71 23.12 -5.88 -8.00
C GLU A 71 22.67 -5.77 -9.46
N LEU A 72 21.39 -5.51 -9.69
CA LEU A 72 20.85 -5.32 -11.04
C LEU A 72 21.44 -4.09 -11.71
N GLU A 73 21.60 -2.98 -10.99
CA GLU A 73 22.26 -1.78 -11.50
C GLU A 73 23.68 -2.09 -11.96
N ASN A 74 24.42 -2.82 -11.14
CA ASN A 74 25.79 -3.20 -11.47
C ASN A 74 25.87 -4.11 -12.70
N LEU A 75 24.94 -5.07 -12.80
CA LEU A 75 24.85 -5.94 -13.97
C LEU A 75 24.52 -5.16 -15.23
N VAL A 76 23.59 -4.21 -15.16
CA VAL A 76 23.25 -3.37 -16.30
C VAL A 76 24.43 -2.53 -16.74
N LYS A 77 25.15 -1.91 -15.81
CA LYS A 77 26.35 -1.13 -16.10
C LYS A 77 27.41 -2.01 -16.76
N GLN A 78 27.63 -3.20 -16.24
CA GLN A 78 28.59 -4.14 -16.79
C GLN A 78 28.25 -4.55 -18.23
N LEU A 79 26.98 -4.87 -18.48
CA LEU A 79 26.51 -5.23 -19.82
C LEU A 79 26.65 -4.06 -20.80
N LEU A 80 26.36 -2.83 -20.36
CA LEU A 80 26.53 -1.64 -21.18
C LEU A 80 28.01 -1.39 -21.48
N MET A 81 28.89 -1.60 -20.52
CA MET A 81 30.34 -1.44 -20.72
C MET A 81 30.89 -2.49 -21.68
N GLU A 82 30.48 -3.74 -21.55
CA GLU A 82 30.86 -4.81 -22.48
C GLU A 82 30.42 -4.48 -23.90
N LYS A 83 29.20 -3.96 -24.05
CA LYS A 83 28.66 -3.58 -25.34
C LYS A 83 29.38 -2.37 -25.95
N ALA A 84 29.83 -1.44 -25.10
CA ALA A 84 30.56 -0.25 -25.53
C ALA A 84 32.03 -0.50 -25.73
N GLY A 85 32.60 -1.50 -25.07
CA GLY A 85 34.03 -1.83 -25.15
C GLY A 85 34.44 -2.69 -26.33
N ILE A 86 33.50 -3.06 -27.16
CA ILE A 86 33.76 -3.89 -28.35
C ILE A 86 34.29 -3.05 -29.53
#